data_557a373edcaeaf2625b0ddf50b46cc9d
#
_entry.id   557a373edcaeaf2625b0ddf50b46cc9d
#
_cell.length_a   1.000
_cell.length_b   1.000
_cell.length_c   1.000
_cell.angle_alpha   90.00
_cell.angle_beta   90.00
_cell.angle_gamma   90.00
#
_symmetry.space_group_name_H-M   'P 1'
#
loop_
_entity.id
_entity.type
_entity.pdbx_description
1 polymer ?
#
loop_
_entity_poly.entity_id
_entity_poly.type
_entity_poly.pdbx_seq_one_letter_code
_entity_poly.pdbx_strand_id
1 'polypeptide(L)'
;MQTLRTLGKYALIVAITMPLVSCAFFDQLSAMRTFKDANFLYGRGDYEAAIEEYQIVLDAVRADPEGELAQGMSIAYFYVGNSYDSLYKPAFQGERENDGFLDNAEEYYQLAAENIPNAEFQKLSMQYLVSIYGPDKMNDPTRRSEMLQQMLTLEPENPDNYFVLAQLYEESGLATDAEMIYQAAVDLNTDDPNGYLQLAGFYNRTGDFESTIDQLQQRARVEPDNPEAYYTISTFYWEKAFRDFRITQDQKAEYVMAGLDAADQAIGLNDRYVDALVYKNILLRMQAGMLVCEDTDDTTCISEQEGLIAEADDLRDRAQGIQDEARGAALAAAAAEAEGN
;
A
#
# COMPACT_ATOMS: atom_id res chain seq x y z
N MET A 1 -35.59 69.18 19.38
CA MET A 1 -35.88 68.75 17.97
C MET A 1 -34.66 68.16 17.25
N GLN A 2 -33.45 68.24 17.73
CA GLN A 2 -32.26 67.63 17.09
C GLN A 2 -32.05 66.11 17.41
N THR A 3 -32.52 65.65 18.54
CA THR A 3 -32.40 64.23 18.93
C THR A 3 -33.28 63.24 18.20
N LEU A 4 -34.46 63.68 17.69
CA LEU A 4 -35.34 62.81 16.92
C LEU A 4 -34.89 62.62 15.44
N ARG A 5 -34.06 63.52 14.88
CA ARG A 5 -33.56 63.40 13.51
C ARG A 5 -32.37 62.39 13.38
N THR A 6 -31.59 62.20 14.48
CA THR A 6 -30.48 61.26 14.52
C THR A 6 -30.94 59.81 14.67
N LEU A 7 -31.97 59.57 15.49
CA LEU A 7 -32.57 58.23 15.64
C LEU A 7 -33.21 57.71 14.35
N GLY A 8 -33.81 58.54 13.52
CA GLY A 8 -34.38 58.15 12.21
C GLY A 8 -33.32 57.72 11.16
N LYS A 9 -32.13 58.30 11.20
CA LYS A 9 -31.04 57.93 10.28
C LYS A 9 -30.40 56.58 10.60
N TYR A 10 -30.27 56.26 11.89
CA TYR A 10 -29.73 54.96 12.34
C TYR A 10 -30.76 53.83 12.20
N ALA A 11 -32.05 54.11 12.39
CA ALA A 11 -33.12 53.12 12.17
C ALA A 11 -33.25 52.75 10.69
N LEU A 12 -32.97 53.66 9.74
CA LEU A 12 -33.02 53.38 8.31
C LEU A 12 -31.82 52.54 7.82
N ILE A 13 -30.63 52.73 8.42
CA ILE A 13 -29.43 51.96 8.11
C ILE A 13 -29.55 50.53 8.64
N VAL A 14 -30.09 50.33 9.84
CA VAL A 14 -30.34 49.00 10.45
C VAL A 14 -31.43 48.25 9.66
N ALA A 15 -32.46 48.93 9.15
CA ALA A 15 -33.54 48.30 8.38
C ALA A 15 -33.09 47.85 6.95
N ILE A 16 -32.03 48.43 6.39
CA ILE A 16 -31.50 48.03 5.05
C ILE A 16 -30.45 46.90 5.20
N THR A 17 -29.76 46.78 6.29
CA THR A 17 -28.76 45.73 6.50
C THR A 17 -29.36 44.42 7.05
N MET A 18 -30.46 44.44 7.78
CA MET A 18 -31.13 43.24 8.29
C MET A 18 -31.58 42.23 7.23
N PRO A 19 -32.18 42.59 6.08
CA PRO A 19 -32.61 41.63 5.09
C PRO A 19 -31.43 40.94 4.37
N LEU A 20 -30.30 41.61 4.18
CA LEU A 20 -29.12 41.03 3.53
C LEU A 20 -28.45 39.95 4.41
N VAL A 21 -28.35 40.20 5.72
CA VAL A 21 -27.82 39.20 6.67
C VAL A 21 -28.75 38.00 6.83
N SER A 22 -30.08 38.20 6.73
CA SER A 22 -31.05 37.11 6.82
C SER A 22 -31.00 36.19 5.59
N CYS A 23 -30.83 36.72 4.36
CA CYS A 23 -30.74 35.92 3.14
C CYS A 23 -29.49 35.03 3.17
N ALA A 24 -28.32 35.60 3.44
CA ALA A 24 -27.07 34.83 3.52
C ALA A 24 -27.12 33.70 4.58
N PHE A 25 -27.73 33.96 5.73
CA PHE A 25 -27.90 32.93 6.76
C PHE A 25 -28.85 31.80 6.32
N PHE A 26 -29.94 32.11 5.63
CA PHE A 26 -30.86 31.10 5.10
C PHE A 26 -30.22 30.28 3.99
N ASP A 27 -29.41 30.90 3.12
CA ASP A 27 -28.68 30.22 2.05
C ASP A 27 -27.63 29.26 2.63
N GLN A 28 -26.90 29.69 3.66
CA GLN A 28 -25.96 28.84 4.39
C GLN A 28 -26.65 27.65 5.05
N LEU A 29 -27.78 27.87 5.73
CA LEU A 29 -28.53 26.79 6.38
C LEU A 29 -29.11 25.80 5.36
N SER A 30 -29.53 26.29 4.19
CA SER A 30 -30.01 25.46 3.08
C SER A 30 -28.89 24.60 2.54
N ALA A 31 -27.72 25.18 2.26
CA ALA A 31 -26.55 24.45 1.76
C ALA A 31 -26.08 23.36 2.74
N MET A 32 -26.07 23.64 4.05
CA MET A 32 -25.75 22.64 5.08
C MET A 32 -26.73 21.46 5.10
N ARG A 33 -28.03 21.71 4.88
CA ARG A 33 -29.04 20.65 4.79
C ARG A 33 -28.81 19.81 3.54
N THR A 34 -28.65 20.45 2.38
CA THR A 34 -28.39 19.79 1.11
C THR A 34 -27.11 18.95 1.18
N PHE A 35 -26.05 19.46 1.79
CA PHE A 35 -24.81 18.70 2.03
C PHE A 35 -25.03 17.44 2.88
N LYS A 36 -25.87 17.53 3.92
CA LYS A 36 -26.23 16.38 4.75
C LYS A 36 -27.03 15.34 3.94
N ASP A 37 -27.96 15.79 3.10
CA ASP A 37 -28.78 14.92 2.27
C ASP A 37 -27.91 14.26 1.20
N ALA A 38 -26.96 14.97 0.60
CA ALA A 38 -25.95 14.45 -0.32
C ALA A 38 -25.08 13.36 0.35
N ASN A 39 -24.58 13.61 1.56
CA ASN A 39 -23.82 12.62 2.32
C ASN A 39 -24.61 11.36 2.65
N PHE A 40 -25.92 11.49 2.89
CA PHE A 40 -26.80 10.35 3.13
C PHE A 40 -26.96 9.50 1.86
N LEU A 41 -27.18 10.14 0.70
CA LEU A 41 -27.27 9.46 -0.59
C LEU A 41 -25.96 8.77 -0.96
N TYR A 42 -24.84 9.47 -0.80
CA TYR A 42 -23.50 8.92 -0.99
C TYR A 42 -23.25 7.67 -0.13
N GLY A 43 -23.56 7.74 1.18
CA GLY A 43 -23.40 6.62 2.09
C GLY A 43 -24.27 5.40 1.77
N ARG A 44 -25.34 5.58 0.98
CA ARG A 44 -26.17 4.50 0.46
C ARG A 44 -25.71 3.94 -0.89
N GLY A 45 -24.74 4.59 -1.53
CA GLY A 45 -24.31 4.26 -2.89
C GLY A 45 -25.21 4.83 -3.99
N ASP A 46 -26.13 5.74 -3.66
CA ASP A 46 -26.98 6.44 -4.62
C ASP A 46 -26.16 7.60 -5.24
N TYR A 47 -25.07 7.27 -5.96
CA TYR A 47 -24.05 8.24 -6.38
C TYR A 47 -24.55 9.29 -7.36
N GLU A 48 -25.43 8.93 -8.29
CA GLU A 48 -26.03 9.88 -9.24
C GLU A 48 -26.83 10.97 -8.51
N ALA A 49 -27.70 10.56 -7.57
CA ALA A 49 -28.47 11.49 -6.76
C ALA A 49 -27.59 12.31 -5.80
N ALA A 50 -26.52 11.70 -5.25
CA ALA A 50 -25.55 12.40 -4.41
C ALA A 50 -24.83 13.51 -5.19
N ILE A 51 -24.43 13.26 -6.45
CA ILE A 51 -23.80 14.24 -7.32
C ILE A 51 -24.72 15.46 -7.53
N GLU A 52 -26.01 15.24 -7.81
CA GLU A 52 -26.98 16.34 -8.00
C GLU A 52 -27.05 17.23 -6.76
N GLU A 53 -27.17 16.66 -5.58
CA GLU A 53 -27.23 17.41 -4.32
C GLU A 53 -25.88 18.10 -3.99
N TYR A 54 -24.74 17.44 -4.18
CA TYR A 54 -23.45 18.07 -3.99
C TYR A 54 -23.20 19.24 -4.95
N GLN A 55 -23.69 19.16 -6.19
CA GLN A 55 -23.55 20.26 -7.16
C GLN A 55 -24.29 21.51 -6.69
N ILE A 56 -25.47 21.37 -6.08
CA ILE A 56 -26.20 22.51 -5.48
C ILE A 56 -25.36 23.17 -4.39
N VAL A 57 -24.67 22.36 -3.57
CA VAL A 57 -23.74 22.87 -2.53
C VAL A 57 -22.57 23.59 -3.17
N LEU A 58 -21.98 23.01 -4.21
CA LEU A 58 -20.82 23.60 -4.91
C LEU A 58 -21.18 24.89 -5.64
N ASP A 59 -22.41 25.05 -6.11
CA ASP A 59 -22.86 26.32 -6.68
C ASP A 59 -22.86 27.45 -5.63
N ALA A 60 -23.27 27.13 -4.40
CA ALA A 60 -23.19 28.09 -3.28
C ALA A 60 -21.72 28.37 -2.88
N VAL A 61 -20.84 27.35 -2.87
CA VAL A 61 -19.40 27.52 -2.63
C VAL A 61 -18.74 28.40 -3.68
N ARG A 62 -19.05 28.20 -4.96
CA ARG A 62 -18.51 29.00 -6.08
C ARG A 62 -19.00 30.45 -6.07
N ALA A 63 -20.18 30.70 -5.50
CA ALA A 63 -20.73 32.05 -5.39
C ALA A 63 -19.97 32.92 -4.38
N ASP A 64 -19.37 32.30 -3.35
CA ASP A 64 -18.54 32.97 -2.32
C ASP A 64 -17.35 32.06 -1.92
N PRO A 65 -16.28 31.99 -2.74
CA PRO A 65 -15.16 31.07 -2.53
C PRO A 65 -14.34 31.36 -1.28
N GLU A 66 -14.36 32.60 -0.77
CA GLU A 66 -13.63 33.00 0.43
C GLU A 66 -14.49 32.98 1.69
N GLY A 67 -15.80 32.69 1.54
CA GLY A 67 -16.77 32.69 2.63
C GLY A 67 -16.65 31.48 3.58
N GLU A 68 -17.29 31.60 4.73
CA GLU A 68 -17.34 30.50 5.72
C GLU A 68 -17.93 29.21 5.14
N LEU A 69 -18.88 29.33 4.19
CA LEU A 69 -19.48 28.17 3.53
C LEU A 69 -18.44 27.39 2.73
N ALA A 70 -17.60 28.09 1.96
CA ALA A 70 -16.57 27.46 1.13
C ALA A 70 -15.53 26.74 2.02
N GLN A 71 -15.16 27.31 3.17
CA GLN A 71 -14.21 26.66 4.09
C GLN A 71 -14.72 25.30 4.62
N GLY A 72 -16.03 25.16 4.83
CA GLY A 72 -16.62 23.95 5.38
C GLY A 72 -17.18 22.97 4.33
N MET A 73 -17.58 23.45 3.15
CA MET A 73 -18.33 22.69 2.15
C MET A 73 -17.56 22.38 0.87
N SER A 74 -16.37 22.97 0.66
CA SER A 74 -15.51 22.65 -0.51
C SER A 74 -15.12 21.17 -0.59
N ILE A 75 -15.21 20.43 0.52
CA ILE A 75 -15.06 18.97 0.54
C ILE A 75 -16.06 18.25 -0.40
N ALA A 76 -17.13 18.90 -0.79
CA ALA A 76 -18.09 18.39 -1.78
C ALA A 76 -17.42 18.11 -3.12
N TYR A 77 -16.37 18.86 -3.52
CA TYR A 77 -15.58 18.55 -4.72
C TYR A 77 -15.05 17.13 -4.68
N PHE A 78 -14.44 16.74 -3.55
CA PHE A 78 -13.92 15.38 -3.36
C PHE A 78 -15.04 14.33 -3.48
N TYR A 79 -16.16 14.53 -2.81
CA TYR A 79 -17.27 13.56 -2.85
C TYR A 79 -17.93 13.44 -4.23
N VAL A 80 -18.00 14.51 -5.00
CA VAL A 80 -18.46 14.44 -6.40
C VAL A 80 -17.47 13.61 -7.24
N GLY A 81 -16.17 13.89 -7.13
CA GLY A 81 -15.14 13.10 -7.82
C GLY A 81 -15.23 11.61 -7.46
N ASN A 82 -15.37 11.30 -6.16
CA ASN A 82 -15.47 9.93 -5.69
C ASN A 82 -16.79 9.24 -6.10
N SER A 83 -17.88 10.00 -6.21
CA SER A 83 -19.14 9.48 -6.72
C SER A 83 -19.03 9.10 -8.20
N TYR A 84 -18.42 9.93 -9.03
CA TYR A 84 -18.16 9.60 -10.44
C TYR A 84 -17.22 8.42 -10.59
N ASP A 85 -16.14 8.36 -9.81
CA ASP A 85 -15.21 7.22 -9.79
C ASP A 85 -15.93 5.91 -9.42
N SER A 86 -16.86 5.97 -8.46
CA SER A 86 -17.68 4.83 -8.03
C SER A 86 -18.69 4.37 -9.08
N LEU A 87 -19.12 5.24 -9.98
CA LEU A 87 -20.01 4.92 -11.11
C LEU A 87 -19.27 4.21 -12.25
N TYR A 88 -17.97 4.45 -12.40
CA TYR A 88 -17.15 3.79 -13.41
C TYR A 88 -17.08 2.28 -13.17
N LYS A 89 -17.19 1.51 -14.25
CA LYS A 89 -17.12 0.05 -14.24
C LYS A 89 -16.03 -0.43 -15.20
N PRO A 90 -14.94 -1.05 -14.71
CA PRO A 90 -13.85 -1.54 -15.56
C PRO A 90 -14.31 -2.49 -16.67
N ALA A 91 -15.38 -3.26 -16.44
CA ALA A 91 -15.95 -4.16 -17.45
C ALA A 91 -16.49 -3.45 -18.70
N PHE A 92 -16.75 -2.15 -18.63
CA PHE A 92 -17.26 -1.32 -19.73
C PHE A 92 -16.23 -0.28 -20.19
N GLN A 93 -14.95 -0.50 -19.92
CA GLN A 93 -13.86 0.35 -20.41
C GLN A 93 -13.91 0.44 -21.95
N GLY A 94 -13.80 1.65 -22.49
CA GLY A 94 -13.93 1.95 -23.92
C GLY A 94 -15.35 2.37 -24.34
N GLU A 95 -16.34 2.26 -23.46
CA GLU A 95 -17.67 2.80 -23.68
C GLU A 95 -17.72 4.28 -23.26
N ARG A 96 -18.07 5.16 -24.20
CA ARG A 96 -17.99 6.61 -23.99
C ARG A 96 -18.73 7.13 -22.75
N GLU A 97 -19.89 6.56 -22.44
CA GLU A 97 -20.67 6.96 -21.27
C GLU A 97 -19.96 6.55 -19.97
N ASN A 98 -19.43 5.33 -19.93
CA ASN A 98 -18.70 4.81 -18.79
C ASN A 98 -17.37 5.54 -18.58
N ASP A 99 -16.60 5.76 -19.65
CA ASP A 99 -15.31 6.47 -19.57
C ASP A 99 -15.51 7.94 -19.20
N GLY A 100 -16.64 8.57 -19.58
CA GLY A 100 -17.00 9.92 -19.16
C GLY A 100 -17.15 10.07 -17.64
N PHE A 101 -17.39 9.00 -16.89
CA PHE A 101 -17.36 9.06 -15.43
C PHE A 101 -15.94 9.32 -14.91
N LEU A 102 -14.91 8.75 -15.54
CA LEU A 102 -13.52 9.02 -15.16
C LEU A 102 -13.10 10.44 -15.50
N ASP A 103 -13.53 10.98 -16.66
CA ASP A 103 -13.24 12.36 -17.03
C ASP A 103 -13.82 13.34 -16.00
N ASN A 104 -15.06 13.11 -15.57
CA ASN A 104 -15.68 13.91 -14.52
C ASN A 104 -15.00 13.72 -13.17
N ALA A 105 -14.65 12.48 -12.81
CA ALA A 105 -13.94 12.20 -11.55
C ALA A 105 -12.59 12.93 -11.52
N GLU A 106 -11.83 12.91 -12.62
CA GLU A 106 -10.57 13.65 -12.77
C GLU A 106 -10.77 15.14 -12.51
N GLU A 107 -11.73 15.77 -13.20
CA GLU A 107 -12.03 17.20 -13.04
C GLU A 107 -12.32 17.56 -11.58
N TYR A 108 -13.19 16.78 -10.92
CA TYR A 108 -13.59 17.09 -9.56
C TYR A 108 -12.51 16.79 -8.52
N TYR A 109 -11.64 15.79 -8.73
CA TYR A 109 -10.48 15.57 -7.86
C TYR A 109 -9.41 16.66 -8.04
N GLN A 110 -9.22 17.19 -9.26
CA GLN A 110 -8.34 18.35 -9.49
C GLN A 110 -8.90 19.58 -8.76
N LEU A 111 -10.19 19.87 -8.90
CA LEU A 111 -10.85 20.97 -8.17
C LEU A 111 -10.76 20.76 -6.63
N ALA A 112 -10.85 19.53 -6.16
CA ALA A 112 -10.70 19.21 -4.74
C ALA A 112 -9.28 19.48 -4.24
N ALA A 113 -8.26 19.05 -4.99
CA ALA A 113 -6.86 19.30 -4.66
C ALA A 113 -6.50 20.79 -4.61
N GLU A 114 -7.16 21.62 -5.46
CA GLU A 114 -6.90 23.05 -5.55
C GLU A 114 -7.71 23.87 -4.53
N ASN A 115 -8.97 23.49 -4.25
CA ASN A 115 -9.92 24.36 -3.57
C ASN A 115 -10.27 23.93 -2.13
N ILE A 116 -9.93 22.71 -1.71
CA ILE A 116 -10.19 22.30 -0.33
C ILE A 116 -9.07 22.84 0.56
N PRO A 117 -9.39 23.63 1.63
CA PRO A 117 -8.35 24.21 2.50
C PRO A 117 -7.62 23.16 3.36
N ASN A 118 -8.20 21.97 3.55
CA ASN A 118 -7.64 20.90 4.36
C ASN A 118 -6.59 20.12 3.57
N ALA A 119 -5.33 20.15 4.02
CA ALA A 119 -4.20 19.50 3.35
C ALA A 119 -4.35 17.97 3.22
N GLU A 120 -5.01 17.31 4.18
CA GLU A 120 -5.25 15.86 4.09
C GLU A 120 -6.19 15.51 2.91
N PHE A 121 -7.23 16.32 2.69
CA PHE A 121 -8.12 16.13 1.55
C PHE A 121 -7.49 16.53 0.22
N GLN A 122 -6.62 17.54 0.19
CA GLN A 122 -5.81 17.84 -0.99
C GLN A 122 -4.96 16.63 -1.39
N LYS A 123 -4.20 16.09 -0.43
CA LYS A 123 -3.41 14.88 -0.62
C LYS A 123 -4.26 13.69 -1.07
N LEU A 124 -5.37 13.44 -0.38
CA LEU A 124 -6.28 12.35 -0.71
C LEU A 124 -6.78 12.48 -2.15
N SER A 125 -7.14 13.69 -2.59
CA SER A 125 -7.56 13.97 -3.96
C SER A 125 -6.47 13.63 -4.98
N MET A 126 -5.22 13.97 -4.69
CA MET A 126 -4.06 13.62 -5.53
C MET A 126 -3.83 12.09 -5.58
N GLN A 127 -4.00 11.39 -4.47
CA GLN A 127 -3.93 9.91 -4.44
C GLN A 127 -5.00 9.27 -5.31
N TYR A 128 -6.21 9.81 -5.30
CA TYR A 128 -7.28 9.35 -6.18
C TYR A 128 -7.00 9.66 -7.66
N LEU A 129 -6.37 10.81 -7.98
CA LEU A 129 -5.90 11.11 -9.34
C LEU A 129 -4.84 10.09 -9.80
N VAL A 130 -3.87 9.72 -8.95
CA VAL A 130 -2.91 8.65 -9.24
C VAL A 130 -3.62 7.33 -9.54
N SER A 131 -4.68 7.00 -8.79
CA SER A 131 -5.51 5.82 -9.02
C SER A 131 -6.27 5.89 -10.36
N ILE A 132 -6.86 7.06 -10.68
CA ILE A 132 -7.60 7.26 -11.93
C ILE A 132 -6.69 7.10 -13.16
N TYR A 133 -5.46 7.59 -13.09
CA TYR A 133 -4.49 7.43 -14.19
C TYR A 133 -3.89 6.02 -14.25
N GLY A 134 -4.27 5.11 -13.34
CA GLY A 134 -3.80 3.72 -13.30
C GLY A 134 -4.28 2.86 -14.48
N PRO A 135 -3.68 1.65 -14.63
CA PRO A 135 -3.90 0.77 -15.79
C PRO A 135 -5.35 0.25 -15.91
N ASP A 136 -6.05 0.12 -14.77
CA ASP A 136 -7.42 -0.39 -14.73
C ASP A 136 -8.49 0.70 -15.02
N LYS A 137 -8.05 1.95 -15.24
CA LYS A 137 -8.91 3.11 -15.47
C LYS A 137 -8.46 3.85 -16.73
N MET A 138 -7.90 5.05 -16.63
CA MET A 138 -7.48 5.83 -17.79
C MET A 138 -6.24 5.29 -18.50
N ASN A 139 -5.42 4.52 -17.79
CA ASN A 139 -4.15 3.97 -18.28
C ASN A 139 -3.22 5.06 -18.88
N ASP A 140 -3.02 6.14 -18.13
CA ASP A 140 -2.15 7.25 -18.50
C ASP A 140 -0.92 7.32 -17.57
N PRO A 141 0.16 6.60 -17.90
CA PRO A 141 1.35 6.57 -17.07
C PRO A 141 2.06 7.94 -16.99
N THR A 142 1.88 8.81 -18.00
CA THR A 142 2.50 10.14 -18.00
C THR A 142 1.86 11.02 -16.93
N ARG A 143 0.54 11.19 -16.95
CA ARG A 143 -0.18 11.98 -15.94
C ARG A 143 -0.03 11.36 -14.55
N ARG A 144 0.00 10.02 -14.46
CA ARG A 144 0.27 9.32 -13.20
C ARG A 144 1.63 9.69 -12.62
N SER A 145 2.69 9.68 -13.45
CA SER A 145 4.04 10.06 -13.04
C SER A 145 4.12 11.54 -12.63
N GLU A 146 3.52 12.45 -13.39
CA GLU A 146 3.48 13.87 -13.06
C GLU A 146 2.81 14.12 -11.71
N MET A 147 1.69 13.45 -11.42
CA MET A 147 0.99 13.56 -10.14
C MET A 147 1.82 13.03 -8.98
N LEU A 148 2.48 11.89 -9.15
CA LEU A 148 3.38 11.32 -8.14
C LEU A 148 4.57 12.23 -7.85
N GLN A 149 5.17 12.86 -8.88
CA GLN A 149 6.23 13.84 -8.70
C GLN A 149 5.75 15.10 -7.95
N GLN A 150 4.52 15.54 -8.16
CA GLN A 150 3.93 16.62 -7.36
C GLN A 150 3.77 16.19 -5.89
N MET A 151 3.29 14.97 -5.63
CA MET A 151 3.18 14.42 -4.28
C MET A 151 4.54 14.32 -3.60
N LEU A 152 5.61 13.89 -4.30
CA LEU A 152 6.98 13.91 -3.78
C LEU A 152 7.46 15.33 -3.42
N THR A 153 7.04 16.35 -4.19
CA THR A 153 7.38 17.75 -3.88
C THR A 153 6.68 18.25 -2.63
N LEU A 154 5.44 17.79 -2.38
CA LEU A 154 4.66 18.17 -1.20
C LEU A 154 5.07 17.38 0.05
N GLU A 155 5.43 16.13 -0.10
CA GLU A 155 5.81 15.21 0.98
C GLU A 155 7.13 14.50 0.64
N PRO A 156 8.26 15.22 0.63
CA PRO A 156 9.55 14.64 0.23
C PRO A 156 10.09 13.59 1.20
N GLU A 157 9.55 13.54 2.43
CA GLU A 157 9.96 12.56 3.45
C GLU A 157 9.02 11.35 3.53
N ASN A 158 8.02 11.24 2.63
CA ASN A 158 7.09 10.11 2.63
C ASN A 158 7.57 9.01 1.67
N PRO A 159 8.10 7.88 2.17
CA PRO A 159 8.66 6.81 1.33
C PRO A 159 7.62 6.14 0.44
N ASP A 160 6.33 6.11 0.83
CA ASP A 160 5.28 5.47 0.04
C ASP A 160 5.12 6.10 -1.34
N ASN A 161 5.27 7.44 -1.44
CA ASN A 161 5.20 8.14 -2.72
C ASN A 161 6.33 7.71 -3.66
N TYR A 162 7.54 7.46 -3.10
CA TYR A 162 8.69 6.96 -3.87
C TYR A 162 8.44 5.53 -4.34
N PHE A 163 7.94 4.63 -3.48
CA PHE A 163 7.66 3.25 -3.86
C PHE A 163 6.65 3.16 -5.00
N VAL A 164 5.57 3.95 -4.94
CA VAL A 164 4.56 3.97 -6.01
C VAL A 164 5.13 4.51 -7.32
N LEU A 165 5.98 5.54 -7.27
CA LEU A 165 6.64 6.08 -8.47
C LEU A 165 7.67 5.09 -9.04
N ALA A 166 8.47 4.46 -8.18
CA ALA A 166 9.43 3.45 -8.60
C ALA A 166 8.75 2.26 -9.30
N GLN A 167 7.64 1.77 -8.72
CA GLN A 167 6.85 0.72 -9.34
C GLN A 167 6.29 1.14 -10.71
N LEU A 168 5.80 2.38 -10.84
CA LEU A 168 5.33 2.89 -12.13
C LEU A 168 6.45 2.90 -13.18
N TYR A 169 7.67 3.31 -12.80
CA TYR A 169 8.82 3.29 -13.72
C TYR A 169 9.21 1.86 -14.08
N GLU A 170 9.17 0.93 -13.13
CA GLU A 170 9.41 -0.50 -13.40
C GLU A 170 8.38 -1.07 -14.39
N GLU A 171 7.09 -0.83 -14.17
CA GLU A 171 5.99 -1.24 -15.05
C GLU A 171 6.12 -0.64 -16.47
N SER A 172 6.69 0.57 -16.55
CA SER A 172 6.97 1.27 -17.82
C SER A 172 8.26 0.80 -18.51
N GLY A 173 9.00 -0.16 -17.93
CA GLY A 173 10.27 -0.65 -18.44
C GLY A 173 11.46 0.28 -18.23
N LEU A 174 11.32 1.30 -17.39
CA LEU A 174 12.35 2.28 -17.03
C LEU A 174 13.12 1.80 -15.78
N ALA A 175 13.77 0.64 -15.89
CA ALA A 175 14.38 -0.04 -14.74
C ALA A 175 15.45 0.80 -14.02
N THR A 176 16.25 1.59 -14.74
CA THR A 176 17.26 2.47 -14.12
C THR A 176 16.63 3.58 -13.31
N ASP A 177 15.54 4.18 -13.82
CA ASP A 177 14.83 5.24 -13.10
C ASP A 177 14.12 4.65 -11.87
N ALA A 178 13.51 3.46 -12.01
CA ALA A 178 12.90 2.73 -10.90
C ALA A 178 13.90 2.45 -9.77
N GLU A 179 15.09 1.93 -10.12
CA GLU A 179 16.17 1.67 -9.16
C GLU A 179 16.57 2.92 -8.38
N MET A 180 16.77 4.04 -9.08
CA MET A 180 17.12 5.31 -8.43
C MET A 180 16.05 5.78 -7.44
N ILE A 181 14.78 5.60 -7.77
CA ILE A 181 13.67 6.02 -6.89
C ILE A 181 13.51 5.05 -5.71
N TYR A 182 13.66 3.73 -5.92
CA TYR A 182 13.69 2.77 -4.80
C TYR A 182 14.83 3.06 -3.83
N GLN A 183 16.04 3.35 -4.36
CA GLN A 183 17.18 3.70 -3.52
C GLN A 183 16.94 5.02 -2.75
N ALA A 184 16.36 6.03 -3.38
CA ALA A 184 15.99 7.28 -2.71
C ALA A 184 15.00 7.04 -1.56
N ALA A 185 14.04 6.11 -1.72
CA ALA A 185 13.13 5.73 -0.63
C ALA A 185 13.86 5.08 0.55
N VAL A 186 14.84 4.23 0.29
CA VAL A 186 15.70 3.63 1.34
C VAL A 186 16.52 4.69 2.06
N ASP A 187 17.10 5.64 1.31
CA ASP A 187 17.95 6.70 1.85
C ASP A 187 17.19 7.69 2.75
N LEU A 188 15.86 7.81 2.59
CA LEU A 188 15.02 8.61 3.48
C LEU A 188 14.96 8.07 4.90
N ASN A 189 14.96 6.76 5.06
CA ASN A 189 14.92 6.11 6.36
C ASN A 189 15.69 4.78 6.31
N THR A 190 16.99 4.85 6.57
CA THR A 190 17.87 3.68 6.56
C THR A 190 17.62 2.68 7.70
N ASP A 191 16.78 3.04 8.66
CA ASP A 191 16.37 2.15 9.76
C ASP A 191 15.02 1.46 9.47
N ASP A 192 14.38 1.76 8.31
CA ASP A 192 13.13 1.12 7.92
C ASP A 192 13.40 -0.18 7.13
N PRO A 193 13.07 -1.37 7.69
CA PRO A 193 13.26 -2.64 7.01
C PRO A 193 12.43 -2.78 5.74
N ASN A 194 11.30 -2.07 5.64
CA ASN A 194 10.42 -2.12 4.47
C ASN A 194 11.09 -1.56 3.21
N GLY A 195 11.88 -0.49 3.35
CA GLY A 195 12.63 0.09 2.23
C GLY A 195 13.54 -0.93 1.55
N TYR A 196 14.32 -1.65 2.35
CA TYR A 196 15.20 -2.72 1.86
C TYR A 196 14.43 -3.89 1.24
N LEU A 197 13.27 -4.25 1.81
CA LEU A 197 12.43 -5.31 1.27
C LEU A 197 11.86 -4.95 -0.10
N GLN A 198 11.40 -3.72 -0.30
CA GLN A 198 10.89 -3.24 -1.58
C GLN A 198 11.98 -3.23 -2.65
N LEU A 199 13.17 -2.72 -2.32
CA LEU A 199 14.32 -2.69 -3.24
C LEU A 199 14.83 -4.11 -3.56
N ALA A 200 14.87 -5.02 -2.58
CA ALA A 200 15.16 -6.42 -2.82
C ALA A 200 14.16 -7.07 -3.78
N GLY A 201 12.88 -6.76 -3.61
CA GLY A 201 11.81 -7.21 -4.52
C GLY A 201 12.04 -6.74 -5.96
N PHE A 202 12.45 -5.50 -6.16
CA PHE A 202 12.81 -4.96 -7.47
C PHE A 202 13.98 -5.71 -8.09
N TYR A 203 15.09 -5.90 -7.36
CA TYR A 203 16.25 -6.64 -7.87
C TYR A 203 15.92 -8.10 -8.20
N ASN A 204 15.06 -8.73 -7.39
CA ASN A 204 14.61 -10.10 -7.69
C ASN A 204 13.81 -10.16 -9.00
N ARG A 205 12.90 -9.23 -9.25
CA ARG A 205 12.12 -9.18 -10.51
C ARG A 205 12.99 -8.87 -11.72
N THR A 206 14.04 -8.09 -11.56
CA THR A 206 15.02 -7.80 -12.63
C THR A 206 16.07 -8.90 -12.80
N GLY A 207 16.13 -9.89 -11.89
CA GLY A 207 17.01 -11.05 -11.95
C GLY A 207 18.40 -10.80 -11.38
N ASP A 208 18.62 -9.69 -10.69
CA ASP A 208 19.87 -9.40 -9.98
C ASP A 208 19.85 -10.04 -8.58
N PHE A 209 20.31 -11.29 -8.53
CA PHE A 209 20.31 -12.08 -7.29
C PHE A 209 21.24 -11.51 -6.22
N GLU A 210 22.43 -11.06 -6.63
CA GLU A 210 23.44 -10.52 -5.71
C GLU A 210 22.90 -9.28 -5.01
N SER A 211 22.35 -8.31 -5.74
CA SER A 211 21.73 -7.12 -5.17
C SER A 211 20.49 -7.47 -4.33
N THR A 212 19.71 -8.47 -4.73
CA THR A 212 18.59 -8.96 -3.90
C THR A 212 19.05 -9.39 -2.53
N ILE A 213 20.07 -10.25 -2.48
CA ILE A 213 20.61 -10.77 -1.20
C ILE A 213 21.23 -9.64 -0.36
N ASP A 214 21.94 -8.70 -0.99
CA ASP A 214 22.53 -7.56 -0.26
C ASP A 214 21.43 -6.74 0.45
N GLN A 215 20.35 -6.42 -0.23
CA GLN A 215 19.24 -5.67 0.38
C GLN A 215 18.53 -6.46 1.49
N LEU A 216 18.33 -7.77 1.32
CA LEU A 216 17.76 -8.61 2.38
C LEU A 216 18.68 -8.71 3.60
N GLN A 217 20.00 -8.70 3.40
CA GLN A 217 20.97 -8.64 4.49
C GLN A 217 20.96 -7.28 5.20
N GLN A 218 20.76 -6.17 4.47
CA GLN A 218 20.56 -4.85 5.09
C GLN A 218 19.27 -4.86 5.94
N ARG A 219 18.16 -5.39 5.41
CA ARG A 219 16.94 -5.61 6.20
C ARG A 219 17.21 -6.35 7.50
N ALA A 220 17.93 -7.48 7.46
CA ALA A 220 18.25 -8.26 8.63
C ALA A 220 19.17 -7.52 9.64
N ARG A 221 19.99 -6.56 9.19
CA ARG A 221 20.80 -5.72 10.08
C ARG A 221 19.98 -4.69 10.83
N VAL A 222 18.91 -4.15 10.25
CA VAL A 222 18.05 -3.17 10.91
C VAL A 222 16.99 -3.83 11.80
N GLU A 223 16.68 -5.11 11.56
CA GLU A 223 15.76 -5.89 12.40
C GLU A 223 16.38 -7.22 12.87
N PRO A 224 17.50 -7.17 13.63
CA PRO A 224 18.32 -8.36 13.93
C PRO A 224 17.61 -9.43 14.77
N ASP A 225 16.55 -9.07 15.47
CA ASP A 225 15.76 -9.98 16.31
C ASP A 225 14.52 -10.55 15.58
N ASN A 226 14.36 -10.22 14.29
CA ASN A 226 13.23 -10.71 13.48
C ASN A 226 13.61 -12.00 12.73
N PRO A 227 13.07 -13.17 13.12
CA PRO A 227 13.38 -14.44 12.44
C PRO A 227 12.94 -14.47 10.99
N GLU A 228 11.91 -13.69 10.61
CA GLU A 228 11.41 -13.61 9.24
C GLU A 228 12.46 -13.02 8.29
N ALA A 229 13.27 -12.04 8.74
CA ALA A 229 14.32 -11.45 7.91
C ALA A 229 15.32 -12.51 7.43
N TYR A 230 15.77 -13.37 8.34
CA TYR A 230 16.71 -14.45 8.03
C TYR A 230 16.03 -15.59 7.25
N TYR A 231 14.82 -15.95 7.62
CA TYR A 231 14.02 -16.92 6.86
C TYR A 231 13.87 -16.49 5.39
N THR A 232 13.60 -15.20 5.14
CA THR A 232 13.49 -14.66 3.79
C THR A 232 14.79 -14.88 3.01
N ILE A 233 15.96 -14.58 3.58
CA ILE A 233 17.27 -14.84 2.96
C ILE A 233 17.42 -16.32 2.61
N SER A 234 17.07 -17.22 3.52
CA SER A 234 17.13 -18.67 3.31
C SER A 234 16.27 -19.11 2.11
N THR A 235 15.06 -18.55 1.97
CA THR A 235 14.17 -18.88 0.86
C THR A 235 14.73 -18.45 -0.49
N PHE A 236 15.36 -17.28 -0.58
CA PHE A 236 15.97 -16.80 -1.82
C PHE A 236 17.18 -17.64 -2.24
N TYR A 237 18.02 -18.05 -1.28
CA TYR A 237 19.12 -18.98 -1.56
C TYR A 237 18.62 -20.35 -2.01
N TRP A 238 17.58 -20.89 -1.34
CA TRP A 238 16.95 -22.14 -1.78
C TRP A 238 16.39 -22.02 -3.20
N GLU A 239 15.67 -20.95 -3.49
CA GLU A 239 15.08 -20.73 -4.83
C GLU A 239 16.17 -20.68 -5.90
N LYS A 240 17.25 -19.95 -5.67
CA LYS A 240 18.41 -19.88 -6.55
C LYS A 240 19.05 -21.25 -6.77
N ALA A 241 19.33 -21.98 -5.70
CA ALA A 241 19.94 -23.30 -5.76
C ALA A 241 19.04 -24.35 -6.42
N PHE A 242 17.72 -24.25 -6.29
CA PHE A 242 16.76 -25.22 -6.79
C PHE A 242 16.33 -24.94 -8.24
N ARG A 243 16.10 -23.67 -8.60
CA ARG A 243 15.48 -23.29 -9.88
C ARG A 243 16.48 -22.86 -10.95
N ASP A 244 17.63 -22.32 -10.59
CA ASP A 244 18.60 -21.87 -11.58
C ASP A 244 19.52 -23.03 -12.03
N PHE A 245 19.11 -23.68 -13.12
CA PHE A 245 19.88 -24.79 -13.72
C PHE A 245 21.16 -24.34 -14.45
N ARG A 246 21.45 -23.04 -14.52
CA ARG A 246 22.66 -22.48 -15.15
C ARG A 246 23.84 -22.42 -14.19
N ILE A 247 23.60 -22.55 -12.89
CA ILE A 247 24.66 -22.51 -11.87
C ILE A 247 25.46 -23.82 -11.87
N THR A 248 26.74 -23.72 -11.50
CA THR A 248 27.62 -24.89 -11.30
C THR A 248 27.23 -25.65 -10.03
N GLN A 249 27.75 -26.89 -9.88
CA GLN A 249 27.54 -27.66 -8.64
C GLN A 249 28.20 -26.97 -7.44
N ASP A 250 29.35 -26.33 -7.63
CA ASP A 250 30.02 -25.57 -6.56
C ASP A 250 29.20 -24.36 -6.12
N GLN A 251 28.66 -23.59 -7.07
CA GLN A 251 27.75 -22.48 -6.76
C GLN A 251 26.47 -22.97 -6.07
N LYS A 252 25.93 -24.10 -6.52
CA LYS A 252 24.77 -24.71 -5.86
C LYS A 252 25.07 -25.07 -4.41
N ALA A 253 26.23 -25.68 -4.14
CA ALA A 253 26.67 -26.01 -2.81
C ALA A 253 26.83 -24.75 -1.92
N GLU A 254 27.43 -23.70 -2.47
CA GLU A 254 27.60 -22.41 -1.80
C GLU A 254 26.24 -21.81 -1.40
N TYR A 255 25.27 -21.78 -2.33
CA TYR A 255 23.94 -21.24 -2.05
C TYR A 255 23.16 -22.10 -1.05
N VAL A 256 23.26 -23.42 -1.12
CA VAL A 256 22.64 -24.31 -0.12
C VAL A 256 23.21 -24.06 1.27
N MET A 257 24.52 -23.91 1.39
CA MET A 257 25.17 -23.59 2.68
C MET A 257 24.74 -22.23 3.21
N ALA A 258 24.73 -21.19 2.38
CA ALA A 258 24.29 -19.86 2.78
C ALA A 258 22.81 -19.84 3.19
N GLY A 259 21.97 -20.63 2.51
CA GLY A 259 20.58 -20.80 2.87
C GLY A 259 20.38 -21.53 4.21
N LEU A 260 21.23 -22.54 4.51
CA LEU A 260 21.24 -23.23 5.81
C LEU A 260 21.66 -22.29 6.94
N ASP A 261 22.71 -21.49 6.74
CA ASP A 261 23.17 -20.53 7.75
C ASP A 261 22.09 -19.50 8.09
N ALA A 262 21.37 -19.02 7.08
CA ALA A 262 20.26 -18.09 7.29
C ALA A 262 19.05 -18.77 8.00
N ALA A 263 18.73 -20.01 7.65
CA ALA A 263 17.70 -20.78 8.34
C ALA A 263 18.05 -21.04 9.81
N ASP A 264 19.32 -21.32 10.10
CA ASP A 264 19.81 -21.50 11.46
C ASP A 264 19.69 -20.22 12.30
N GLN A 265 19.95 -19.05 11.72
CA GLN A 265 19.74 -17.78 12.40
C GLN A 265 18.26 -17.55 12.72
N ALA A 266 17.35 -17.82 11.77
CA ALA A 266 15.93 -17.71 12.00
C ALA A 266 15.44 -18.65 13.12
N ILE A 267 15.90 -19.92 13.12
CA ILE A 267 15.56 -20.92 14.14
C ILE A 267 16.18 -20.57 15.49
N GLY A 268 17.38 -19.99 15.49
CA GLY A 268 18.05 -19.52 16.70
C GLY A 268 17.28 -18.40 17.42
N LEU A 269 16.61 -17.54 16.66
CA LEU A 269 15.74 -16.49 17.18
C LEU A 269 14.35 -17.00 17.61
N ASN A 270 13.82 -17.98 16.89
CA ASN A 270 12.55 -18.62 17.19
C ASN A 270 12.61 -20.12 16.83
N ASP A 271 12.83 -20.96 17.80
CA ASP A 271 12.95 -22.41 17.65
C ASP A 271 11.65 -23.12 17.23
N ARG A 272 10.52 -22.39 17.28
CA ARG A 272 9.19 -22.84 16.83
C ARG A 272 8.76 -22.19 15.50
N TYR A 273 9.67 -21.51 14.80
CA TYR A 273 9.34 -20.88 13.51
C TYR A 273 9.24 -21.96 12.41
N VAL A 274 8.01 -22.41 12.19
CA VAL A 274 7.68 -23.56 11.33
C VAL A 274 8.30 -23.43 9.94
N ASP A 275 8.18 -22.27 9.31
CA ASP A 275 8.65 -22.08 7.93
C ASP A 275 10.17 -22.22 7.83
N ALA A 276 10.94 -21.70 8.80
CA ALA A 276 12.38 -21.88 8.83
C ALA A 276 12.79 -23.34 9.05
N LEU A 277 12.06 -24.09 9.92
CA LEU A 277 12.28 -25.53 10.10
C LEU A 277 12.05 -26.31 8.81
N VAL A 278 10.98 -25.97 8.06
CA VAL A 278 10.66 -26.59 6.77
C VAL A 278 11.74 -26.31 5.73
N TYR A 279 12.17 -25.04 5.59
CA TYR A 279 13.18 -24.71 4.59
C TYR A 279 14.57 -25.28 4.96
N LYS A 280 14.96 -25.29 6.22
CA LYS A 280 16.19 -25.97 6.65
C LYS A 280 16.14 -27.46 6.31
N ASN A 281 15.01 -28.16 6.58
CA ASN A 281 14.82 -29.55 6.19
C ASN A 281 15.03 -29.76 4.67
N ILE A 282 14.43 -28.88 3.83
CA ILE A 282 14.59 -28.99 2.37
C ILE A 282 16.04 -28.81 1.95
N LEU A 283 16.73 -27.80 2.49
CA LEU A 283 18.13 -27.49 2.19
C LEU A 283 19.08 -28.61 2.61
N LEU A 284 18.88 -29.22 3.79
CA LEU A 284 19.66 -30.38 4.25
C LEU A 284 19.50 -31.59 3.30
N ARG A 285 18.28 -31.85 2.81
CA ARG A 285 18.07 -32.88 1.79
C ARG A 285 18.73 -32.57 0.46
N MET A 286 18.78 -31.27 0.08
CA MET A 286 19.52 -30.85 -1.11
C MET A 286 21.02 -31.05 -0.91
N GLN A 287 21.56 -30.72 0.27
CA GLN A 287 22.96 -30.95 0.61
C GLN A 287 23.30 -32.44 0.58
N ALA A 288 22.48 -33.29 1.22
CA ALA A 288 22.65 -34.74 1.20
C ALA A 288 22.64 -35.31 -0.24
N GLY A 289 21.76 -34.78 -1.10
CA GLY A 289 21.65 -35.20 -2.51
C GLY A 289 22.81 -34.75 -3.39
N MET A 290 23.64 -33.81 -2.94
CA MET A 290 24.88 -33.37 -3.64
C MET A 290 26.10 -34.20 -3.25
N LEU A 291 26.06 -34.94 -2.13
CA LEU A 291 27.14 -35.85 -1.75
C LEU A 291 27.16 -37.05 -2.70
N VAL A 292 28.23 -37.17 -3.46
CA VAL A 292 28.48 -38.31 -4.36
C VAL A 292 29.44 -39.26 -3.69
N CYS A 293 28.96 -40.34 -3.07
CA CYS A 293 29.79 -41.36 -2.50
C CYS A 293 30.31 -42.30 -3.62
N GLU A 294 31.61 -42.29 -3.89
CA GLU A 294 32.24 -42.96 -5.05
C GLU A 294 32.11 -44.50 -4.99
N ASP A 295 32.11 -45.06 -3.78
CA ASP A 295 31.96 -46.49 -3.55
C ASP A 295 30.95 -46.80 -2.44
N THR A 296 30.32 -47.99 -2.52
CA THR A 296 29.42 -48.50 -1.48
C THR A 296 30.14 -48.75 -0.13
N ASP A 297 31.47 -48.72 -0.14
CA ASP A 297 32.32 -48.89 1.04
C ASP A 297 32.84 -47.55 1.60
N ASP A 298 32.47 -46.40 1.02
CA ASP A 298 32.76 -45.06 1.57
C ASP A 298 31.86 -44.77 2.77
N THR A 299 32.17 -45.43 3.88
CA THR A 299 31.38 -45.33 5.11
C THR A 299 31.33 -43.93 5.69
N THR A 300 32.31 -43.07 5.40
CA THR A 300 32.32 -41.67 5.88
C THR A 300 31.32 -40.83 5.13
N CYS A 301 31.31 -40.86 3.80
CA CYS A 301 30.36 -40.12 2.95
C CYS A 301 28.93 -40.60 3.20
N ILE A 302 28.69 -41.92 3.28
CA ILE A 302 27.38 -42.51 3.58
C ILE A 302 26.88 -42.06 4.95
N SER A 303 27.74 -42.08 5.97
CA SER A 303 27.36 -41.64 7.32
C SER A 303 27.02 -40.16 7.38
N GLU A 304 27.76 -39.30 6.65
CA GLU A 304 27.47 -37.88 6.54
C GLU A 304 26.10 -37.65 5.86
N GLN A 305 25.83 -38.33 4.74
CA GLN A 305 24.55 -38.25 4.05
C GLN A 305 23.39 -38.69 4.92
N GLU A 306 23.53 -39.82 5.62
CA GLU A 306 22.53 -40.32 6.58
C GLU A 306 22.31 -39.36 7.75
N GLY A 307 23.37 -38.71 8.24
CA GLY A 307 23.29 -37.69 9.30
C GLY A 307 22.46 -36.47 8.86
N LEU A 308 22.69 -35.94 7.66
CA LEU A 308 21.94 -34.82 7.11
C LEU A 308 20.44 -35.17 6.90
N ILE A 309 20.15 -36.40 6.44
CA ILE A 309 18.78 -36.88 6.28
C ILE A 309 18.10 -37.03 7.65
N ALA A 310 18.79 -37.55 8.65
CA ALA A 310 18.22 -37.71 9.99
C ALA A 310 17.93 -36.36 10.65
N GLU A 311 18.80 -35.36 10.50
CA GLU A 311 18.53 -33.99 10.96
C GLU A 311 17.32 -33.38 10.21
N ALA A 312 17.24 -33.58 8.89
CA ALA A 312 16.11 -33.12 8.11
C ALA A 312 14.78 -33.75 8.55
N ASP A 313 14.78 -35.05 8.90
CA ASP A 313 13.60 -35.75 9.43
C ASP A 313 13.17 -35.20 10.79
N ASP A 314 14.10 -34.93 11.71
CA ASP A 314 13.81 -34.31 13.01
C ASP A 314 13.15 -32.94 12.84
N LEU A 315 13.68 -32.09 11.94
CA LEU A 315 13.11 -30.79 11.66
C LEU A 315 11.68 -30.88 11.09
N ARG A 316 11.44 -31.82 10.19
CA ARG A 316 10.09 -32.09 9.67
C ARG A 316 9.13 -32.47 10.78
N ASP A 317 9.52 -33.40 11.64
CA ASP A 317 8.68 -33.91 12.72
C ASP A 317 8.40 -32.83 13.77
N ARG A 318 9.39 -31.97 14.07
CA ARG A 318 9.20 -30.78 14.91
C ARG A 318 8.20 -29.80 14.29
N ALA A 319 8.37 -29.45 13.02
CA ALA A 319 7.44 -28.55 12.31
C ALA A 319 6.00 -29.09 12.32
N GLN A 320 5.84 -30.40 12.05
CA GLN A 320 4.55 -31.07 12.08
C GLN A 320 3.93 -31.03 13.49
N GLY A 321 4.70 -31.33 14.53
CA GLY A 321 4.24 -31.27 15.92
C GLY A 321 3.71 -29.88 16.31
N ILE A 322 4.44 -28.80 15.93
CA ILE A 322 4.02 -27.42 16.19
C ILE A 322 2.71 -27.09 15.48
N GLN A 323 2.55 -27.53 14.24
CA GLN A 323 1.31 -27.32 13.47
C GLN A 323 0.12 -28.09 14.07
N ASP A 324 0.33 -29.31 14.52
CA ASP A 324 -0.70 -30.15 15.13
C ASP A 324 -1.14 -29.59 16.50
N GLU A 325 -0.20 -29.06 17.31
CA GLU A 325 -0.50 -28.34 18.54
C GLU A 325 -1.35 -27.09 18.27
N ALA A 326 -0.97 -26.27 17.28
CA ALA A 326 -1.71 -25.07 16.92
C ALA A 326 -3.13 -25.39 16.42
N ARG A 327 -3.27 -26.45 15.61
CA ARG A 327 -4.57 -26.94 15.13
C ARG A 327 -5.44 -27.44 16.28
N GLY A 328 -4.87 -28.20 17.22
CA GLY A 328 -5.56 -28.70 18.42
C GLY A 328 -6.07 -27.55 19.29
N ALA A 329 -5.24 -26.53 19.51
CA ALA A 329 -5.62 -25.33 20.27
C ALA A 329 -6.75 -24.55 19.58
N ALA A 330 -6.70 -24.38 18.27
CA ALA A 330 -7.75 -23.70 17.49
C ALA A 330 -9.10 -24.44 17.57
N LEU A 331 -9.07 -25.77 17.47
CA LEU A 331 -10.29 -26.59 17.60
C LEU A 331 -10.88 -26.51 19.00
N ALA A 332 -10.04 -26.52 20.05
CA ALA A 332 -10.49 -26.39 21.42
C ALA A 332 -11.12 -25.01 21.70
N ALA A 333 -10.53 -23.94 21.15
CA ALA A 333 -11.07 -22.58 21.25
C ALA A 333 -12.45 -22.47 20.56
N ALA A 334 -12.58 -23.01 19.35
CA ALA A 334 -13.85 -23.01 18.61
C ALA A 334 -14.94 -23.81 19.33
N ALA A 335 -14.59 -24.95 19.98
CA ALA A 335 -15.53 -25.74 20.78
C ALA A 335 -16.02 -24.97 22.02
N ALA A 336 -15.10 -24.27 22.71
CA ALA A 336 -15.46 -23.45 23.88
C ALA A 336 -16.37 -22.25 23.53
N GLU A 337 -16.17 -21.64 22.36
CA GLU A 337 -17.06 -20.57 21.86
C GLU A 337 -18.47 -21.10 21.52
N ALA A 338 -18.55 -22.33 20.99
CA ALA A 338 -19.82 -22.95 20.64
C ALA A 338 -20.63 -23.38 21.88
N GLU A 339 -19.96 -23.69 23.00
CA GLU A 339 -20.62 -24.07 24.27
C GLU A 339 -21.03 -22.82 25.11
N GLY A 340 -20.45 -21.63 24.82
CA GLY A 340 -20.72 -20.39 25.53
C GLY A 340 -21.86 -19.53 24.95
N ASN A 341 -22.40 -19.89 23.76
CA ASN A 341 -23.57 -19.29 23.14
C ASN A 341 -24.82 -20.17 23.29
#